data_083e039b1f1e83fd5e9b4ee97b2d4ed0
#
_entry.id   083e039b1f1e83fd5e9b4ee97b2d4ed0
#
_cell.length_a   1.000
_cell.length_b   1.000
_cell.length_c   1.000
_cell.angle_alpha   90.00
_cell.angle_beta   90.00
_cell.angle_gamma   90.00
#
_symmetry.space_group_name_H-M   'P 1'
#
loop_
_entity.id
_entity.type
_entity.pdbx_description
1 polymer ?
#
loop_
_entity_poly.entity_id
_entity_poly.type
_entity_poly.pdbx_seq_one_letter_code
_entity_poly.pdbx_strand_id
1 'polypeptide(L)'
;MQIIDLFAGCGGLSTGFEQAGFNVKLAIEKDVSASETYAFNHPNTKLLTEDITKISNISQYISETIDGVVGGVPCQGFSISGNRDPKDPRNSLFMDFMRIVSETNAKFFVMENVTGMLSMKTSKNEKCIDVILNEMKNNGYNVIHFVLNAAEFGVPQSRKRLFFIGIRSDILFNQDLLIPKGFLFGDQQISIKDAIMDLPQISASEGKEVQNYATEPQNNYQRYCRNNSETVYNHIAMKHTKRLISRFEQIKYGQSVSDVPDEFGQRKRGDSSKLSGKKYSQNNYRPFPDKPSPTIPASFQSNFVHPFLNRNYTAREGARLQSFPDTYIFKGNRTNMSWEKNLSQYQQIGNAVPPLLAKAIAETIMNYFKKI
;
A
#
# COMPACT_ATOMS: atom_id res chain seq x y z
N MET A 1 14.94 -0.70 18.23
CA MET A 1 13.63 -0.40 18.81
C MET A 1 12.66 -1.50 18.39
N GLN A 2 11.76 -1.91 19.29
CA GLN A 2 10.79 -2.98 19.07
C GLN A 2 9.41 -2.41 18.77
N ILE A 3 8.71 -2.93 17.76
CA ILE A 3 7.42 -2.41 17.35
C ILE A 3 6.39 -3.52 17.12
N ILE A 4 5.12 -3.11 17.11
CA ILE A 4 3.97 -3.91 16.66
C ILE A 4 3.41 -3.28 15.39
N ASP A 5 3.07 -4.11 14.38
CA ASP A 5 2.38 -3.69 13.15
C ASP A 5 0.92 -4.15 13.17
N LEU A 6 -0.01 -3.21 13.22
CA LEU A 6 -1.45 -3.45 13.25
C LEU A 6 -2.06 -3.22 11.87
N PHE A 7 -2.99 -4.07 11.48
CA PHE A 7 -3.54 -4.08 10.11
C PHE A 7 -2.44 -4.27 9.08
N ALA A 8 -1.51 -5.19 9.38
CA ALA A 8 -0.22 -5.31 8.72
C ALA A 8 -0.33 -5.61 7.21
N GLY A 9 -1.47 -6.11 6.75
CA GLY A 9 -1.68 -6.50 5.36
C GLY A 9 -0.62 -7.49 4.91
N CYS A 10 -0.06 -7.25 3.73
CA CYS A 10 1.07 -8.05 3.25
C CYS A 10 2.45 -7.57 3.77
N GLY A 11 2.54 -6.64 4.74
CA GLY A 11 3.80 -6.29 5.41
C GLY A 11 4.58 -5.10 4.82
N GLY A 12 3.95 -4.21 4.07
CA GLY A 12 4.66 -3.06 3.48
C GLY A 12 5.25 -2.09 4.51
N LEU A 13 4.52 -1.78 5.60
CA LEU A 13 5.03 -0.99 6.73
C LEU A 13 6.17 -1.73 7.43
N SER A 14 5.94 -2.98 7.83
CA SER A 14 6.96 -3.83 8.48
C SER A 14 8.25 -3.86 7.68
N THR A 15 8.18 -4.11 6.35
CA THR A 15 9.37 -4.13 5.48
C THR A 15 10.18 -2.84 5.56
N GLY A 16 9.51 -1.67 5.52
CA GLY A 16 10.21 -0.39 5.60
C GLY A 16 10.83 -0.13 6.97
N PHE A 17 10.12 -0.48 8.05
CA PHE A 17 10.63 -0.34 9.41
C PHE A 17 11.81 -1.30 9.68
N GLU A 18 11.74 -2.54 9.23
CA GLU A 18 12.87 -3.49 9.32
C GLU A 18 14.10 -3.01 8.54
N GLN A 19 13.93 -2.46 7.33
CA GLN A 19 15.00 -1.86 6.55
C GLN A 19 15.66 -0.66 7.25
N ALA A 20 14.94 0.02 8.15
CA ALA A 20 15.46 1.10 8.99
C ALA A 20 16.06 0.62 10.33
N GLY A 21 16.07 -0.70 10.59
CA GLY A 21 16.67 -1.31 11.79
C GLY A 21 15.71 -1.46 12.98
N PHE A 22 14.40 -1.37 12.77
CA PHE A 22 13.42 -1.76 13.77
C PHE A 22 13.21 -3.28 13.78
N ASN A 23 12.78 -3.79 14.92
CA ASN A 23 12.41 -5.19 15.08
C ASN A 23 10.90 -5.31 15.29
N VAL A 24 10.20 -5.86 14.32
CA VAL A 24 8.77 -6.09 14.39
C VAL A 24 8.54 -7.37 15.20
N LYS A 25 8.02 -7.23 16.44
CA LYS A 25 7.81 -8.35 17.36
C LYS A 25 6.49 -9.06 17.12
N LEU A 26 5.47 -8.29 16.77
CA LEU A 26 4.13 -8.80 16.56
C LEU A 26 3.50 -8.06 15.37
N ALA A 27 2.82 -8.80 14.52
CA ALA A 27 1.94 -8.28 13.50
C ALA A 27 0.52 -8.85 13.67
N ILE A 28 -0.49 -8.05 13.34
CA ILE A 28 -1.89 -8.46 13.38
C ILE A 28 -2.52 -8.17 12.03
N GLU A 29 -3.02 -9.21 11.37
CA GLU A 29 -3.75 -9.12 10.10
C GLU A 29 -4.86 -10.18 10.09
N LYS A 30 -6.07 -9.79 9.64
CA LYS A 30 -7.21 -10.72 9.62
C LYS A 30 -7.39 -11.48 8.31
N ASP A 31 -6.85 -10.94 7.21
CA ASP A 31 -6.96 -11.59 5.90
C ASP A 31 -5.96 -12.73 5.79
N VAL A 32 -6.45 -13.93 5.50
CA VAL A 32 -5.63 -15.15 5.47
C VAL A 32 -4.55 -15.07 4.40
N SER A 33 -4.87 -14.62 3.18
CA SER A 33 -3.89 -14.54 2.08
C SER A 33 -2.82 -13.48 2.32
N ALA A 34 -3.20 -12.35 2.92
CA ALA A 34 -2.24 -11.33 3.33
C ALA A 34 -1.34 -11.83 4.47
N SER A 35 -1.91 -12.56 5.44
CA SER A 35 -1.16 -13.20 6.53
C SER A 35 -0.17 -14.25 6.02
N GLU A 36 -0.54 -15.08 5.04
CA GLU A 36 0.36 -16.04 4.40
C GLU A 36 1.54 -15.32 3.70
N THR A 37 1.26 -14.21 3.01
CA THR A 37 2.30 -13.36 2.41
C THR A 37 3.20 -12.78 3.48
N TYR A 38 2.61 -12.22 4.54
CA TYR A 38 3.35 -11.65 5.67
C TYR A 38 4.28 -12.68 6.33
N ALA A 39 3.73 -13.81 6.76
CA ALA A 39 4.49 -14.87 7.44
C ALA A 39 5.66 -15.39 6.60
N PHE A 40 5.47 -15.50 5.28
CA PHE A 40 6.53 -15.97 4.39
C PHE A 40 7.71 -14.97 4.32
N ASN A 41 7.43 -13.68 4.30
CA ASN A 41 8.45 -12.64 4.10
C ASN A 41 9.03 -12.09 5.43
N HIS A 42 8.34 -12.32 6.56
CA HIS A 42 8.75 -11.88 7.90
C HIS A 42 8.82 -13.05 8.89
N PRO A 43 9.71 -14.04 8.66
CA PRO A 43 9.74 -15.29 9.44
C PRO A 43 10.11 -15.10 10.92
N ASN A 44 10.69 -13.95 11.27
CA ASN A 44 11.11 -13.63 12.64
C ASN A 44 10.05 -12.84 13.44
N THR A 45 8.94 -12.47 12.79
CA THR A 45 7.83 -11.73 13.41
C THR A 45 6.73 -12.70 13.82
N LYS A 46 6.27 -12.61 15.07
CA LYS A 46 5.06 -13.31 15.50
C LYS A 46 3.86 -12.71 14.78
N LEU A 47 3.10 -13.53 14.05
CA LEU A 47 1.89 -13.08 13.34
C LEU A 47 0.64 -13.65 14.03
N LEU A 48 -0.35 -12.79 14.25
CA LEU A 48 -1.70 -13.18 14.61
C LEU A 48 -2.62 -12.98 13.39
N THR A 49 -3.11 -14.08 12.82
CA THR A 49 -4.14 -14.04 11.76
C THR A 49 -5.51 -13.96 12.45
N GLU A 50 -5.86 -12.76 12.95
CA GLU A 50 -7.09 -12.54 13.71
C GLU A 50 -7.61 -11.12 13.54
N ASP A 51 -8.92 -10.94 13.75
CA ASP A 51 -9.52 -9.61 13.82
C ASP A 51 -9.11 -8.92 15.13
N ILE A 52 -8.54 -7.72 15.02
CA ILE A 52 -8.04 -6.93 16.16
C ILE A 52 -9.11 -6.70 17.23
N THR A 53 -10.38 -6.64 16.84
CA THR A 53 -11.53 -6.45 17.77
C THR A 53 -11.74 -7.63 18.72
N LYS A 54 -11.19 -8.82 18.37
CA LYS A 54 -11.26 -10.02 19.21
C LYS A 54 -10.08 -10.16 20.18
N ILE A 55 -9.05 -9.33 20.02
CA ILE A 55 -7.88 -9.32 20.89
C ILE A 55 -8.21 -8.45 22.11
N SER A 56 -8.53 -9.08 23.21
CA SER A 56 -8.95 -8.37 24.44
C SER A 56 -7.76 -7.77 25.22
N ASN A 57 -6.57 -8.37 25.13
CA ASN A 57 -5.36 -7.91 25.82
C ASN A 57 -4.12 -8.34 25.04
N ILE A 58 -3.33 -7.35 24.59
CA ILE A 58 -2.14 -7.60 23.79
C ILE A 58 -1.00 -8.22 24.57
N SER A 59 -0.94 -8.03 25.89
CA SER A 59 0.12 -8.58 26.74
C SER A 59 0.14 -10.13 26.79
N GLN A 60 -0.95 -10.79 26.41
CA GLN A 60 -0.98 -12.25 26.26
C GLN A 60 -0.12 -12.77 25.10
N TYR A 61 0.19 -11.90 24.15
CA TYR A 61 0.92 -12.26 22.93
C TYR A 61 2.36 -11.78 22.89
N ILE A 62 2.72 -10.87 23.79
CA ILE A 62 4.03 -10.24 23.83
C ILE A 62 4.47 -9.98 25.27
N SER A 63 5.70 -10.36 25.59
CA SER A 63 6.29 -10.19 26.93
C SER A 63 7.35 -9.09 26.98
N GLU A 64 7.83 -8.66 25.80
CA GLU A 64 8.87 -7.65 25.69
C GLU A 64 8.29 -6.23 25.72
N THR A 65 9.12 -5.28 26.10
CA THR A 65 8.78 -3.85 26.01
C THR A 65 8.67 -3.43 24.55
N ILE A 66 7.57 -2.78 24.21
CA ILE A 66 7.31 -2.24 22.89
C ILE A 66 7.61 -0.74 22.87
N ASP A 67 8.50 -0.34 21.97
CA ASP A 67 8.84 1.07 21.79
C ASP A 67 7.80 1.82 20.94
N GLY A 68 7.18 1.15 19.97
CA GLY A 68 6.23 1.80 19.07
C GLY A 68 5.16 0.87 18.48
N VAL A 69 4.05 1.47 18.07
CA VAL A 69 2.96 0.80 17.35
C VAL A 69 2.77 1.47 16.01
N VAL A 70 2.76 0.68 14.93
CA VAL A 70 2.53 1.20 13.58
C VAL A 70 1.30 0.53 12.96
N GLY A 71 0.66 1.17 11.97
CA GLY A 71 -0.43 0.52 11.27
C GLY A 71 -1.15 1.38 10.25
N GLY A 72 -1.74 0.72 9.25
CA GLY A 72 -2.62 1.31 8.24
C GLY A 72 -4.09 1.10 8.61
N VAL A 73 -4.65 1.96 9.45
CA VAL A 73 -6.03 1.79 9.96
C VAL A 73 -7.05 1.97 8.84
N PRO A 74 -7.93 0.98 8.57
CA PRO A 74 -8.93 1.09 7.50
C PRO A 74 -9.91 2.26 7.71
N CYS A 75 -10.03 3.11 6.68
CA CYS A 75 -10.85 4.32 6.69
C CYS A 75 -12.36 4.07 6.48
N GLN A 76 -12.79 2.82 6.32
CA GLN A 76 -14.14 2.48 5.87
C GLN A 76 -15.27 2.90 6.83
N GLY A 77 -15.00 3.11 8.10
CA GLY A 77 -15.94 3.61 9.10
C GLY A 77 -16.21 5.12 9.02
N PHE A 78 -15.28 5.87 8.48
CA PHE A 78 -15.40 7.32 8.26
C PHE A 78 -15.89 7.67 6.85
N SER A 79 -16.18 6.67 5.97
CA SER A 79 -16.48 6.90 4.57
C SER A 79 -17.89 7.47 4.34
N ILE A 80 -17.98 8.39 3.36
CA ILE A 80 -19.21 9.04 2.89
C ILE A 80 -20.22 8.03 2.31
N SER A 81 -19.78 6.82 1.94
CA SER A 81 -20.61 5.78 1.31
C SER A 81 -21.25 4.79 2.30
N GLY A 82 -20.92 4.84 3.58
CA GLY A 82 -21.57 4.06 4.63
C GLY A 82 -22.68 4.85 5.31
N ASN A 83 -23.72 4.19 5.78
CA ASN A 83 -24.71 4.79 6.67
C ASN A 83 -23.96 5.37 7.89
N ARG A 84 -23.75 6.67 7.91
CA ARG A 84 -23.00 7.48 8.89
C ARG A 84 -23.47 7.24 10.34
N ASP A 85 -23.39 5.97 10.77
CA ASP A 85 -23.81 5.56 12.11
C ASP A 85 -22.62 5.76 13.07
N PRO A 86 -22.78 6.56 14.14
CA PRO A 86 -21.79 6.65 15.22
C PRO A 86 -21.53 5.30 15.89
N LYS A 87 -22.42 4.32 15.70
CA LYS A 87 -22.29 2.93 16.17
C LYS A 87 -21.66 2.01 15.13
N ASP A 88 -21.17 2.54 13.98
CA ASP A 88 -20.52 1.71 12.96
C ASP A 88 -19.28 1.03 13.59
N PRO A 89 -19.24 -0.32 13.65
CA PRO A 89 -18.14 -1.05 14.27
C PRO A 89 -16.77 -0.77 13.61
N ARG A 90 -16.76 -0.11 12.46
CA ARG A 90 -15.53 0.31 11.77
C ARG A 90 -14.90 1.59 12.35
N ASN A 91 -15.65 2.41 13.10
CA ASN A 91 -15.10 3.46 13.96
C ASN A 91 -14.32 2.85 15.12
N SER A 92 -14.63 1.59 15.48
CA SER A 92 -13.94 0.85 16.53
C SER A 92 -12.48 0.54 16.17
N LEU A 93 -12.12 0.37 14.89
CA LEU A 93 -10.77 -0.02 14.50
C LEU A 93 -9.72 1.03 14.85
N PHE A 94 -10.06 2.32 14.75
CA PHE A 94 -9.20 3.39 15.28
C PHE A 94 -9.08 3.32 16.81
N MET A 95 -10.19 3.05 17.50
CA MET A 95 -10.18 2.89 18.96
C MET A 95 -9.39 1.64 19.38
N ASP A 96 -9.47 0.55 18.62
CA ASP A 96 -8.66 -0.65 18.86
C ASP A 96 -7.16 -0.37 18.62
N PHE A 97 -6.82 0.42 17.60
CA PHE A 97 -5.45 0.89 17.41
C PHE A 97 -4.95 1.66 18.64
N MET A 98 -5.71 2.66 19.10
CA MET A 98 -5.34 3.47 20.27
C MET A 98 -5.34 2.67 21.57
N ARG A 99 -6.22 1.69 21.72
CA ARG A 99 -6.23 0.74 22.84
C ARG A 99 -4.91 -0.01 22.94
N ILE A 100 -4.43 -0.59 21.82
CA ILE A 100 -3.15 -1.32 21.80
C ILE A 100 -1.97 -0.38 22.06
N VAL A 101 -2.00 0.84 21.50
CA VAL A 101 -1.00 1.88 21.79
C VAL A 101 -0.92 2.14 23.30
N SER A 102 -2.08 2.27 23.96
CA SER A 102 -2.15 2.51 25.42
C SER A 102 -1.75 1.28 26.23
N GLU A 103 -2.22 0.08 25.88
CA GLU A 103 -1.88 -1.19 26.56
C GLU A 103 -0.37 -1.46 26.53
N THR A 104 0.32 -1.11 25.44
CA THR A 104 1.76 -1.27 25.30
C THR A 104 2.57 -0.14 25.93
N ASN A 105 1.91 0.94 26.33
CA ASN A 105 2.56 2.17 26.80
C ASN A 105 3.68 2.64 25.84
N ALA A 106 3.41 2.53 24.54
CA ALA A 106 4.39 2.78 23.49
C ALA A 106 4.96 4.21 23.55
N LYS A 107 6.26 4.38 23.29
CA LYS A 107 6.91 5.71 23.22
C LYS A 107 6.40 6.53 22.04
N PHE A 108 6.05 5.86 20.95
CA PHE A 108 5.50 6.48 19.75
C PHE A 108 4.48 5.58 19.05
N PHE A 109 3.69 6.17 18.19
CA PHE A 109 2.93 5.43 17.19
C PHE A 109 3.02 6.11 15.81
N VAL A 110 2.80 5.31 14.77
CA VAL A 110 2.61 5.80 13.38
C VAL A 110 1.32 5.22 12.84
N MET A 111 0.40 6.08 12.46
CA MET A 111 -0.85 5.68 11.80
C MET A 111 -0.89 6.23 10.37
N GLU A 112 -1.06 5.33 9.40
CA GLU A 112 -1.26 5.69 7.99
C GLU A 112 -2.74 5.73 7.65
N ASN A 113 -3.11 6.65 6.74
CA ASN A 113 -4.44 6.71 6.16
C ASN A 113 -4.46 7.38 4.78
N VAL A 114 -5.62 7.34 4.12
CA VAL A 114 -5.83 8.05 2.86
C VAL A 114 -6.04 9.55 3.09
N THR A 115 -5.60 10.38 2.12
CA THR A 115 -5.75 11.84 2.19
C THR A 115 -7.19 12.31 2.25
N GLY A 116 -8.15 11.50 1.79
CA GLY A 116 -9.58 11.79 1.88
C GLY A 116 -10.08 12.02 3.31
N MET A 117 -9.38 11.48 4.32
CA MET A 117 -9.71 11.70 5.74
C MET A 117 -9.69 13.19 6.14
N LEU A 118 -8.83 14.00 5.51
CA LEU A 118 -8.75 15.45 5.79
C LEU A 118 -10.05 16.21 5.50
N SER A 119 -10.85 15.73 4.55
CA SER A 119 -12.12 16.34 4.16
C SER A 119 -13.35 15.64 4.73
N MET A 120 -13.16 14.48 5.38
CA MET A 120 -14.26 13.72 5.96
C MET A 120 -14.86 14.42 7.17
N LYS A 121 -16.19 14.25 7.31
CA LYS A 121 -16.96 14.76 8.45
C LYS A 121 -17.72 13.61 9.10
N THR A 122 -17.86 13.72 10.42
CA THR A 122 -18.71 12.86 11.24
C THR A 122 -20.20 13.12 10.95
N SER A 123 -21.08 12.28 11.47
CA SER A 123 -22.54 12.49 11.44
C SER A 123 -22.98 13.80 12.11
N LYS A 124 -22.16 14.33 13.03
CA LYS A 124 -22.38 15.62 13.71
C LYS A 124 -21.79 16.82 12.96
N ASN A 125 -21.32 16.62 11.69
CA ASN A 125 -20.67 17.63 10.85
C ASN A 125 -19.30 18.15 11.37
N GLU A 126 -18.70 17.49 12.37
CA GLU A 126 -17.34 17.76 12.84
C GLU A 126 -16.32 17.16 11.86
N LYS A 127 -15.13 17.74 11.74
CA LYS A 127 -14.07 17.13 10.93
C LYS A 127 -13.56 15.85 11.61
N CYS A 128 -13.50 14.75 10.89
CA CYS A 128 -12.99 13.47 11.44
C CYS A 128 -11.57 13.60 11.98
N ILE A 129 -10.73 14.41 11.33
CA ILE A 129 -9.35 14.62 11.76
C ILE A 129 -9.28 15.27 13.16
N ASP A 130 -10.16 16.24 13.45
CA ASP A 130 -10.16 16.92 14.75
C ASP A 130 -10.56 15.95 15.87
N VAL A 131 -11.55 15.08 15.61
CA VAL A 131 -11.97 14.03 16.56
C VAL A 131 -10.84 13.05 16.83
N ILE A 132 -10.14 12.59 15.77
CA ILE A 132 -9.00 11.67 15.87
C ILE A 132 -7.86 12.29 16.68
N LEU A 133 -7.47 13.54 16.38
CA LEU A 133 -6.40 14.24 17.09
C LEU A 133 -6.72 14.45 18.57
N ASN A 134 -7.97 14.78 18.89
CA ASN A 134 -8.43 14.91 20.28
C ASN A 134 -8.34 13.58 21.03
N GLU A 135 -8.76 12.48 20.40
CA GLU A 135 -8.68 11.14 20.99
C GLU A 135 -7.23 10.71 21.24
N MET A 136 -6.34 10.93 20.26
CA MET A 136 -4.90 10.65 20.42
C MET A 136 -4.29 11.46 21.59
N LYS A 137 -4.68 12.72 21.71
CA LYS A 137 -4.25 13.60 22.81
C LYS A 137 -4.77 13.13 24.16
N ASN A 138 -6.06 12.73 24.23
CA ASN A 138 -6.68 12.20 25.45
C ASN A 138 -5.99 10.91 25.93
N ASN A 139 -5.43 10.14 25.01
CA ASN A 139 -4.62 8.95 25.31
C ASN A 139 -3.16 9.27 25.69
N GLY A 140 -2.82 10.55 25.89
CA GLY A 140 -1.50 10.96 26.41
C GLY A 140 -0.41 11.10 25.35
N TYR A 141 -0.75 11.43 24.10
CA TYR A 141 0.22 11.63 23.01
C TYR A 141 0.19 13.04 22.44
N ASN A 142 1.37 13.61 22.22
CA ASN A 142 1.55 14.78 21.37
C ASN A 142 1.63 14.30 19.92
N VAL A 143 0.83 14.88 19.01
CA VAL A 143 0.65 14.34 17.65
C VAL A 143 0.91 15.38 16.60
N ILE A 144 1.64 14.98 15.56
CA ILE A 144 1.74 15.71 14.30
C ILE A 144 1.09 14.88 13.18
N HIS A 145 0.50 15.55 12.19
CA HIS A 145 0.00 14.91 10.98
C HIS A 145 0.46 15.65 9.74
N PHE A 146 0.72 14.92 8.66
CA PHE A 146 1.19 15.47 7.39
C PHE A 146 0.88 14.53 6.24
N VAL A 147 0.93 15.05 5.02
CA VAL A 147 0.77 14.28 3.79
C VAL A 147 2.13 14.12 3.12
N LEU A 148 2.50 12.89 2.78
CA LEU A 148 3.68 12.58 1.99
C LEU A 148 3.29 12.06 0.62
N ASN A 149 4.08 12.38 -0.41
CA ASN A 149 4.00 11.78 -1.72
C ASN A 149 5.13 10.76 -1.88
N ALA A 150 4.79 9.49 -2.05
CA ALA A 150 5.76 8.39 -2.13
C ALA A 150 6.84 8.61 -3.21
N ALA A 151 6.51 9.30 -4.32
CA ALA A 151 7.45 9.60 -5.39
C ALA A 151 8.65 10.44 -4.93
N GLU A 152 8.49 11.23 -3.87
CA GLU A 152 9.57 12.05 -3.28
C GLU A 152 10.56 11.22 -2.45
N PHE A 153 10.23 9.96 -2.19
CA PHE A 153 10.99 9.03 -1.35
C PHE A 153 11.51 7.81 -2.12
N GLY A 154 11.66 7.93 -3.43
CA GLY A 154 12.22 6.87 -4.27
C GLY A 154 11.24 5.78 -4.67
N VAL A 155 9.94 5.97 -4.46
CA VAL A 155 8.90 5.08 -4.97
C VAL A 155 8.49 5.53 -6.38
N PRO A 156 8.48 4.67 -7.41
CA PRO A 156 8.10 5.05 -8.78
C PRO A 156 6.58 5.22 -8.93
N GLN A 157 5.96 5.89 -7.97
CA GLN A 157 4.52 6.09 -7.89
C GLN A 157 4.15 7.40 -7.20
N SER A 158 3.33 8.21 -7.85
CA SER A 158 2.69 9.37 -7.22
C SER A 158 1.52 8.89 -6.35
N ARG A 159 1.85 8.61 -5.08
CA ARG A 159 0.91 8.12 -4.06
C ARG A 159 0.96 9.00 -2.83
N LYS A 160 -0.09 9.79 -2.62
CA LYS A 160 -0.22 10.64 -1.44
C LYS A 160 -0.91 9.90 -0.31
N ARG A 161 -0.31 9.94 0.89
CA ARG A 161 -0.85 9.34 2.11
C ARG A 161 -0.74 10.30 3.28
N LEU A 162 -1.75 10.25 4.15
CA LEU A 162 -1.79 10.97 5.41
C LEU A 162 -1.14 10.10 6.48
N PHE A 163 -0.24 10.70 7.24
CA PHE A 163 0.40 10.05 8.39
C PHE A 163 0.15 10.86 9.66
N PHE A 164 -0.03 10.14 10.75
CA PHE A 164 -0.02 10.67 12.10
C PHE A 164 1.17 10.05 12.82
N ILE A 165 1.98 10.87 13.47
CA ILE A 165 3.04 10.43 14.38
C ILE A 165 2.70 10.99 15.76
N GLY A 166 2.50 10.11 16.71
CA GLY A 166 2.31 10.44 18.12
C GLY A 166 3.53 10.09 18.93
N ILE A 167 3.96 11.01 19.79
CA ILE A 167 5.01 10.83 20.79
C ILE A 167 4.37 10.94 22.17
N ARG A 168 4.62 9.99 23.06
CA ARG A 168 4.06 9.98 24.41
C ARG A 168 4.41 11.27 25.15
N SER A 169 3.47 11.83 25.87
CA SER A 169 3.55 13.21 26.43
C SER A 169 4.64 13.45 27.45
N ASP A 170 5.22 12.37 28.05
CA ASP A 170 6.37 12.44 28.96
C ASP A 170 7.72 12.52 28.22
N ILE A 171 7.70 12.37 26.88
CA ILE A 171 8.89 12.45 26.03
C ILE A 171 8.93 13.82 25.36
N LEU A 172 10.13 14.38 25.20
CA LEU A 172 10.31 15.65 24.49
C LEU A 172 9.61 15.60 23.13
N PHE A 173 8.82 16.61 22.79
CA PHE A 173 8.12 16.68 21.51
C PHE A 173 8.66 17.81 20.65
N ASN A 174 9.31 17.47 19.55
CA ASN A 174 9.78 18.42 18.54
C ASN A 174 9.26 18.00 17.17
N GLN A 175 8.21 18.67 16.71
CA GLN A 175 7.52 18.33 15.47
C GLN A 175 8.41 18.45 14.22
N ASP A 176 9.37 19.40 14.18
CA ASP A 176 10.20 19.64 13.00
C ASP A 176 11.17 18.47 12.73
N LEU A 177 11.49 17.69 13.76
CA LEU A 177 12.31 16.49 13.64
C LEU A 177 11.51 15.24 13.25
N LEU A 178 10.19 15.30 13.25
CA LEU A 178 9.30 14.17 12.99
C LEU A 178 8.73 14.14 11.55
N ILE A 179 9.00 15.16 10.74
CA ILE A 179 8.53 15.23 9.36
C ILE A 179 9.63 14.71 8.43
N PRO A 180 9.42 13.56 7.74
CA PRO A 180 10.36 13.08 6.73
C PRO A 180 10.53 14.11 5.60
N LYS A 181 11.76 14.30 5.16
CA LYS A 181 12.08 15.21 4.05
C LYS A 181 12.26 14.41 2.76
N GLY A 182 11.46 14.72 1.74
CA GLY A 182 11.64 14.17 0.41
C GLY A 182 12.99 14.57 -0.18
N PHE A 183 13.54 13.76 -1.06
CA PHE A 183 14.84 13.96 -1.69
C PHE A 183 14.82 13.86 -3.22
N LEU A 184 13.70 13.45 -3.82
CA LEU A 184 13.50 13.37 -5.28
C LEU A 184 12.31 14.22 -5.71
N PHE A 185 12.56 15.17 -6.61
CA PHE A 185 11.54 16.08 -7.10
C PHE A 185 11.58 16.20 -8.63
N GLY A 186 10.43 16.43 -9.25
CA GLY A 186 10.32 16.62 -10.69
C GLY A 186 10.92 15.45 -11.48
N ASP A 187 11.82 15.76 -12.42
CA ASP A 187 12.44 14.78 -13.31
C ASP A 187 13.46 13.86 -12.62
N GLN A 188 13.79 14.09 -11.35
CA GLN A 188 14.62 13.19 -10.56
C GLN A 188 13.84 12.00 -10.00
N GLN A 189 12.51 12.07 -10.02
CA GLN A 189 11.66 10.99 -9.55
C GLN A 189 11.80 9.75 -10.45
N ILE A 190 11.72 8.58 -9.83
CA ILE A 190 11.87 7.30 -10.53
C ILE A 190 10.64 7.06 -11.41
N SER A 191 10.87 6.83 -12.69
CA SER A 191 9.81 6.59 -13.67
C SER A 191 9.33 5.13 -13.68
N ILE A 192 8.20 4.89 -14.33
CA ILE A 192 7.73 3.51 -14.58
C ILE A 192 8.77 2.72 -15.35
N LYS A 193 9.35 3.32 -16.41
CA LYS A 193 10.41 2.72 -17.22
C LYS A 193 11.59 2.28 -16.37
N ASP A 194 12.06 3.15 -15.49
CA ASP A 194 13.18 2.83 -14.61
C ASP A 194 12.86 1.67 -13.67
N ALA A 195 11.60 1.52 -13.30
CA ALA A 195 11.19 0.51 -12.33
C ALA A 195 11.03 -0.90 -12.90
N ILE A 196 10.55 -1.05 -14.16
CA ILE A 196 10.06 -2.34 -14.65
C ILE A 196 10.73 -2.87 -15.92
N MET A 197 11.59 -2.10 -16.61
CA MET A 197 12.07 -2.48 -17.95
C MET A 197 13.10 -3.62 -17.96
N ASP A 198 13.69 -3.97 -16.83
CA ASP A 198 14.58 -5.13 -16.71
C ASP A 198 13.83 -6.45 -16.38
N LEU A 199 12.51 -6.37 -16.12
CA LEU A 199 11.68 -7.54 -15.97
C LEU A 199 11.50 -8.26 -17.33
N PRO A 200 11.34 -9.60 -17.35
CA PRO A 200 11.06 -10.33 -18.57
C PRO A 200 9.86 -9.74 -19.33
N GLN A 201 10.05 -9.47 -20.62
CA GLN A 201 8.98 -8.95 -21.48
C GLN A 201 8.05 -10.11 -21.87
N ILE A 202 6.88 -10.16 -21.26
CA ILE A 202 5.87 -11.22 -21.47
C ILE A 202 4.59 -10.64 -22.06
N SER A 203 3.96 -11.38 -22.96
CA SER A 203 2.65 -11.04 -23.54
C SER A 203 1.50 -11.47 -22.62
N ALA A 204 0.27 -11.13 -22.98
CA ALA A 204 -0.92 -11.61 -22.27
C ALA A 204 -0.94 -13.14 -22.19
N SER A 205 -1.27 -13.68 -21.03
CA SER A 205 -1.29 -15.13 -20.71
C SER A 205 0.09 -15.79 -20.55
N GLU A 206 1.17 -15.04 -20.68
CA GLU A 206 2.54 -15.56 -20.51
C GLU A 206 3.08 -15.31 -19.11
N GLY A 207 4.28 -15.89 -18.86
CA GLY A 207 5.01 -15.80 -17.59
C GLY A 207 4.90 -17.05 -16.75
N LYS A 208 5.71 -17.10 -15.70
CA LYS A 208 5.77 -18.23 -14.74
C LYS A 208 5.85 -17.67 -13.32
N GLU A 209 5.51 -18.50 -12.33
CA GLU A 209 5.62 -18.10 -10.90
C GLU A 209 7.08 -17.78 -10.52
N VAL A 210 8.03 -18.49 -11.11
CA VAL A 210 9.47 -18.24 -10.96
C VAL A 210 10.08 -18.25 -12.35
N GLN A 211 10.84 -17.21 -12.67
CA GLN A 211 11.58 -17.12 -13.94
C GLN A 211 12.85 -16.27 -13.78
N ASN A 212 13.83 -16.49 -14.64
CA ASN A 212 15.07 -15.72 -14.63
C ASN A 212 14.86 -14.33 -15.24
N TYR A 213 15.68 -13.37 -14.85
CA TYR A 213 15.77 -12.09 -15.55
C TYR A 213 16.36 -12.31 -16.95
N ALA A 214 15.93 -11.47 -17.90
CA ALA A 214 16.43 -11.49 -19.27
C ALA A 214 17.63 -10.54 -19.47
N THR A 215 17.80 -9.56 -18.61
CA THR A 215 18.81 -8.50 -18.73
C THR A 215 19.40 -8.15 -17.37
N GLU A 216 20.58 -7.55 -17.35
CA GLU A 216 21.16 -6.95 -16.15
C GLU A 216 20.38 -5.71 -15.69
N PRO A 217 20.41 -5.34 -14.39
CA PRO A 217 19.77 -4.14 -13.90
C PRO A 217 20.44 -2.88 -14.47
N GLN A 218 19.63 -1.99 -15.06
CA GLN A 218 20.10 -0.81 -15.79
C GLN A 218 20.31 0.42 -14.90
N ASN A 219 19.75 0.42 -13.70
CA ASN A 219 19.80 1.56 -12.76
C ASN A 219 19.79 1.10 -11.30
N ASN A 220 19.97 2.05 -10.38
CA ASN A 220 20.03 1.76 -8.94
C ASN A 220 18.70 1.26 -8.38
N TYR A 221 17.56 1.71 -8.93
CA TYR A 221 16.25 1.23 -8.47
C TYR A 221 16.04 -0.26 -8.81
N GLN A 222 16.40 -0.67 -10.01
CA GLN A 222 16.34 -2.09 -10.40
C GLN A 222 17.29 -2.95 -9.54
N ARG A 223 18.51 -2.45 -9.22
CA ARG A 223 19.42 -3.14 -8.29
C ARG A 223 18.80 -3.28 -6.89
N TYR A 224 18.19 -2.22 -6.38
CA TYR A 224 17.44 -2.26 -5.11
C TYR A 224 16.32 -3.31 -5.18
N CYS A 225 15.50 -3.30 -6.23
CA CYS A 225 14.41 -4.26 -6.38
C CYS A 225 14.90 -5.70 -6.42
N ARG A 226 15.94 -5.98 -7.20
CA ARG A 226 16.50 -7.34 -7.30
C ARG A 226 17.07 -7.84 -5.98
N ASN A 227 17.69 -6.97 -5.19
CA ASN A 227 18.27 -7.34 -3.89
C ASN A 227 19.09 -8.65 -3.97
N ASN A 228 19.98 -8.75 -4.98
CA ASN A 228 20.79 -9.91 -5.33
C ASN A 228 20.01 -11.17 -5.76
N SER A 229 18.71 -11.07 -6.02
CA SER A 229 17.94 -12.19 -6.59
C SER A 229 18.29 -12.39 -8.06
N GLU A 230 18.50 -13.65 -8.46
CA GLU A 230 18.66 -14.06 -9.85
C GLU A 230 17.33 -14.37 -10.54
N THR A 231 16.26 -14.46 -9.76
CA THR A 231 14.93 -14.85 -10.23
C THR A 231 13.87 -13.83 -9.82
N VAL A 232 12.83 -13.77 -10.63
CA VAL A 232 11.65 -12.94 -10.38
C VAL A 232 10.44 -13.83 -10.11
N TYR A 233 9.63 -13.44 -9.09
CA TYR A 233 8.42 -14.13 -8.65
C TYR A 233 7.16 -13.31 -8.97
N ASN A 234 6.01 -13.99 -9.05
CA ASN A 234 4.69 -13.36 -9.26
C ASN A 234 4.59 -12.55 -10.58
N HIS A 235 5.40 -12.90 -11.59
CA HIS A 235 5.44 -12.19 -12.88
C HIS A 235 4.71 -12.99 -13.96
N ILE A 236 3.39 -13.10 -13.82
CA ILE A 236 2.51 -13.76 -14.79
C ILE A 236 1.46 -12.78 -15.27
N ALA A 237 1.36 -12.64 -16.59
CA ALA A 237 0.39 -11.77 -17.22
C ALA A 237 -1.03 -12.39 -17.20
N MET A 238 -2.03 -11.55 -17.01
CA MET A 238 -3.43 -11.97 -17.07
C MET A 238 -3.80 -12.43 -18.48
N LYS A 239 -4.74 -13.36 -18.56
CA LYS A 239 -5.36 -13.77 -19.82
C LYS A 239 -6.29 -12.66 -20.33
N HIS A 240 -6.10 -12.24 -21.56
CA HIS A 240 -6.94 -11.26 -22.23
C HIS A 240 -7.58 -11.85 -23.49
N THR A 241 -8.82 -11.44 -23.77
CA THR A 241 -9.48 -11.75 -25.05
C THR A 241 -8.82 -10.94 -26.18
N LYS A 242 -8.89 -11.42 -27.41
CA LYS A 242 -8.41 -10.69 -28.60
C LYS A 242 -9.00 -9.26 -28.65
N ARG A 243 -10.30 -9.11 -28.40
CA ARG A 243 -10.96 -7.81 -28.34
C ARG A 243 -10.35 -6.87 -27.28
N LEU A 244 -9.96 -7.38 -26.11
CA LEU A 244 -9.34 -6.54 -25.06
C LEU A 244 -7.93 -6.12 -25.46
N ILE A 245 -7.16 -6.99 -26.10
CA ILE A 245 -5.85 -6.67 -26.67
C ILE A 245 -5.97 -5.59 -27.73
N SER A 246 -6.90 -5.75 -28.71
CA SER A 246 -7.16 -4.73 -29.73
C SER A 246 -7.60 -3.38 -29.15
N ARG A 247 -8.36 -3.38 -28.04
CA ARG A 247 -8.63 -2.13 -27.30
C ARG A 247 -7.35 -1.49 -26.79
N PHE A 248 -6.46 -2.26 -26.17
CA PHE A 248 -5.21 -1.74 -25.61
C PHE A 248 -4.32 -1.14 -26.69
N GLU A 249 -4.32 -1.69 -27.90
CA GLU A 249 -3.61 -1.13 -29.08
C GLU A 249 -4.07 0.28 -29.44
N GLN A 250 -5.34 0.60 -29.20
CA GLN A 250 -5.90 1.93 -29.51
C GLN A 250 -5.62 2.96 -28.40
N ILE A 251 -5.25 2.53 -27.18
CA ILE A 251 -5.05 3.43 -26.04
C ILE A 251 -3.63 3.99 -26.10
N LYS A 252 -3.47 5.29 -26.35
CA LYS A 252 -2.18 6.00 -26.33
C LYS A 252 -1.79 6.39 -24.91
N TYR A 253 -0.57 6.88 -24.71
CA TYR A 253 -0.13 7.43 -23.44
C TYR A 253 -1.05 8.54 -22.95
N GLY A 254 -1.42 8.51 -21.68
CA GLY A 254 -2.35 9.46 -21.07
C GLY A 254 -3.82 9.21 -21.37
N GLN A 255 -4.15 8.21 -22.18
CA GLN A 255 -5.52 7.83 -22.53
C GLN A 255 -6.01 6.59 -21.78
N SER A 256 -7.30 6.38 -21.80
CA SER A 256 -8.03 5.29 -21.15
C SER A 256 -9.08 4.68 -22.08
N VAL A 257 -9.84 3.72 -21.59
CA VAL A 257 -10.99 3.17 -22.34
C VAL A 257 -12.05 4.21 -22.69
N SER A 258 -12.08 5.37 -22.05
CA SER A 258 -13.02 6.45 -22.37
C SER A 258 -12.65 7.23 -23.63
N ASP A 259 -11.41 7.10 -24.11
CA ASP A 259 -10.85 7.88 -25.20
C ASP A 259 -10.78 7.11 -26.54
N VAL A 260 -11.10 5.80 -26.51
CA VAL A 260 -11.09 4.96 -27.71
C VAL A 260 -12.42 5.04 -28.48
N PRO A 261 -12.43 4.76 -29.81
CA PRO A 261 -13.66 4.61 -30.60
C PRO A 261 -14.62 3.59 -29.97
N ASP A 262 -15.91 3.79 -30.16
CA ASP A 262 -16.97 2.98 -29.54
C ASP A 262 -16.88 1.48 -29.87
N GLU A 263 -16.35 1.11 -31.02
CA GLU A 263 -16.08 -0.32 -31.36
C GLU A 263 -15.13 -1.01 -30.42
N PHE A 264 -14.15 -0.29 -29.82
CA PHE A 264 -13.22 -0.76 -28.81
C PHE A 264 -13.70 -0.47 -27.38
N GLY A 265 -14.80 0.25 -27.23
CA GLY A 265 -15.36 0.69 -25.95
C GLY A 265 -15.72 -0.45 -25.01
N GLN A 266 -15.92 -0.12 -23.74
CA GLN A 266 -16.34 -1.08 -22.72
C GLN A 266 -17.76 -1.56 -23.01
N ARG A 267 -17.98 -2.87 -22.98
CA ARG A 267 -19.28 -3.49 -23.19
C ARG A 267 -20.06 -3.62 -21.89
N LYS A 268 -21.40 -3.62 -22.00
CA LYS A 268 -22.29 -3.80 -20.85
C LYS A 268 -22.10 -5.21 -20.26
N ARG A 269 -22.02 -5.30 -18.94
CA ARG A 269 -21.95 -6.60 -18.25
C ARG A 269 -23.25 -7.35 -18.48
N GLY A 270 -23.16 -8.61 -18.95
CA GLY A 270 -24.32 -9.45 -19.28
C GLY A 270 -24.88 -9.26 -20.69
N ASP A 271 -24.47 -8.20 -21.44
CA ASP A 271 -24.87 -7.98 -22.83
C ASP A 271 -23.70 -7.37 -23.61
N SER A 272 -22.87 -8.22 -24.20
CA SER A 272 -21.68 -7.81 -24.94
C SER A 272 -21.98 -7.15 -26.30
N SER A 273 -23.22 -7.14 -26.75
CA SER A 273 -23.63 -6.45 -27.97
C SER A 273 -23.74 -4.93 -27.76
N LYS A 274 -23.97 -4.49 -26.52
CA LYS A 274 -24.17 -3.08 -26.16
C LYS A 274 -22.94 -2.48 -25.48
N LEU A 275 -22.70 -1.19 -25.76
CA LEU A 275 -21.71 -0.41 -25.01
C LEU A 275 -22.18 -0.20 -23.58
N SER A 276 -21.21 -0.14 -22.65
CA SER A 276 -21.45 0.36 -21.30
C SER A 276 -21.80 1.84 -21.39
N GLY A 277 -22.98 2.25 -20.92
CA GLY A 277 -23.35 3.67 -20.89
C GLY A 277 -22.50 4.53 -19.93
N LYS A 278 -21.59 3.92 -19.17
CA LYS A 278 -20.67 4.59 -18.23
C LYS A 278 -19.26 4.51 -18.77
N LYS A 279 -18.64 5.69 -18.96
CA LYS A 279 -17.21 5.81 -19.31
C LYS A 279 -16.42 6.14 -18.03
N TYR A 280 -15.46 5.27 -17.68
CA TYR A 280 -14.58 5.47 -16.54
C TYR A 280 -13.15 5.73 -17.03
N SER A 281 -12.69 6.96 -16.93
CA SER A 281 -11.33 7.37 -17.33
C SER A 281 -10.20 6.68 -16.53
N GLN A 282 -10.56 6.04 -15.42
CA GLN A 282 -9.61 5.27 -14.60
C GLN A 282 -9.41 3.83 -15.10
N ASN A 283 -10.25 3.32 -16.01
CA ASN A 283 -10.16 1.95 -16.49
C ASN A 283 -9.31 1.87 -17.75
N ASN A 284 -8.39 0.91 -17.76
CA ASN A 284 -7.45 0.67 -18.85
C ASN A 284 -6.67 1.96 -19.24
N TYR A 285 -6.22 2.73 -18.25
CA TYR A 285 -5.37 3.89 -18.47
C TYR A 285 -3.95 3.48 -18.84
N ARG A 286 -3.38 4.02 -19.92
CA ARG A 286 -1.98 3.80 -20.29
C ARG A 286 -1.12 4.96 -19.80
N PRO A 287 -0.32 4.77 -18.73
CA PRO A 287 0.49 5.84 -18.16
C PRO A 287 1.68 6.19 -19.05
N PHE A 288 2.24 7.39 -18.85
CA PHE A 288 3.50 7.81 -19.48
C PHE A 288 4.67 7.02 -18.86
N PRO A 289 5.52 6.39 -19.68
CA PRO A 289 6.61 5.53 -19.18
C PRO A 289 7.73 6.29 -18.47
N ASP A 290 7.93 7.55 -18.79
CA ASP A 290 8.97 8.47 -18.31
C ASP A 290 8.56 9.23 -17.05
N LYS A 291 7.41 8.92 -16.47
CA LYS A 291 6.90 9.53 -15.24
C LYS A 291 6.66 8.47 -14.16
N PRO A 292 6.61 8.86 -12.88
CA PRO A 292 6.09 7.98 -11.83
C PRO A 292 4.67 7.49 -12.16
N SER A 293 4.35 6.26 -11.79
CA SER A 293 3.00 5.71 -11.96
C SER A 293 1.96 6.55 -11.20
N PRO A 294 0.75 6.74 -11.71
CA PRO A 294 -0.37 7.10 -10.87
C PRO A 294 -0.53 6.09 -9.71
N THR A 295 -1.25 6.47 -8.67
CA THR A 295 -1.49 5.60 -7.51
C THR A 295 -1.99 4.21 -7.94
N ILE A 296 -1.29 3.16 -7.51
CA ILE A 296 -1.66 1.75 -7.71
C ILE A 296 -2.79 1.40 -6.72
N PRO A 297 -4.05 1.23 -7.17
CA PRO A 297 -5.16 0.81 -6.29
C PRO A 297 -5.23 -0.71 -6.17
N ALA A 298 -6.07 -1.21 -5.28
CA ALA A 298 -6.33 -2.65 -5.11
C ALA A 298 -6.82 -3.36 -6.41
N SER A 299 -7.35 -2.60 -7.36
CA SER A 299 -7.87 -3.08 -8.65
C SER A 299 -6.95 -2.78 -9.83
N PHE A 300 -5.66 -2.53 -9.61
CA PHE A 300 -4.77 -2.03 -10.67
C PHE A 300 -4.63 -2.99 -11.86
N GLN A 301 -4.93 -4.27 -11.69
CA GLN A 301 -5.02 -5.26 -12.77
C GLN A 301 -6.08 -4.92 -13.85
N SER A 302 -7.00 -4.03 -13.56
CA SER A 302 -8.01 -3.57 -14.54
C SER A 302 -7.90 -2.07 -14.84
N ASN A 303 -7.23 -1.32 -13.98
CA ASN A 303 -7.10 0.12 -14.13
C ASN A 303 -6.01 0.51 -15.13
N PHE A 304 -4.91 -0.24 -15.21
CA PHE A 304 -3.77 0.15 -16.01
C PHE A 304 -3.51 -0.80 -17.18
N VAL A 305 -3.15 -0.21 -18.33
CA VAL A 305 -2.48 -0.90 -19.43
C VAL A 305 -0.98 -0.69 -19.25
N HIS A 306 -0.18 -1.75 -19.46
CA HIS A 306 1.27 -1.66 -19.46
C HIS A 306 1.75 -0.62 -20.47
N PRO A 307 2.71 0.29 -20.14
CA PRO A 307 3.07 1.38 -21.04
C PRO A 307 3.59 0.89 -22.42
N PHE A 308 4.27 -0.23 -22.48
CA PHE A 308 4.89 -0.73 -23.71
C PHE A 308 4.18 -1.94 -24.34
N LEU A 309 3.33 -2.64 -23.56
CA LEU A 309 2.69 -3.90 -23.99
C LEU A 309 1.17 -3.78 -23.94
N ASN A 310 0.47 -4.54 -24.80
CA ASN A 310 -0.98 -4.53 -24.88
C ASN A 310 -1.60 -5.53 -23.87
N ARG A 311 -1.28 -5.33 -22.60
CA ARG A 311 -1.79 -6.06 -21.44
C ARG A 311 -1.83 -5.19 -20.19
N ASN A 312 -2.50 -5.66 -19.17
CA ASN A 312 -2.42 -5.03 -17.84
C ASN A 312 -1.10 -5.37 -17.15
N TYR A 313 -0.79 -4.65 -16.07
CA TYR A 313 0.36 -4.97 -15.23
C TYR A 313 0.24 -6.37 -14.62
N THR A 314 1.37 -7.02 -14.41
CA THR A 314 1.49 -8.20 -13.56
C THR A 314 1.51 -7.80 -12.08
N ALA A 315 1.36 -8.77 -11.17
CA ALA A 315 1.52 -8.53 -9.74
C ALA A 315 2.93 -8.00 -9.43
N ARG A 316 3.99 -8.58 -10.04
CA ARG A 316 5.38 -8.13 -9.85
C ARG A 316 5.62 -6.70 -10.32
N GLU A 317 5.10 -6.32 -11.47
CA GLU A 317 5.20 -4.94 -11.95
C GLU A 317 4.56 -3.97 -10.96
N GLY A 318 3.35 -4.28 -10.48
CA GLY A 318 2.70 -3.49 -9.43
C GLY A 318 3.49 -3.45 -8.13
N ALA A 319 4.07 -4.57 -7.70
CA ALA A 319 4.91 -4.64 -6.52
C ALA A 319 6.17 -3.75 -6.63
N ARG A 320 6.83 -3.73 -7.77
CA ARG A 320 7.94 -2.81 -8.03
C ARG A 320 7.49 -1.35 -8.02
N LEU A 321 6.33 -1.04 -8.60
CA LEU A 321 5.77 0.32 -8.54
C LEU A 321 5.37 0.73 -7.10
N GLN A 322 5.24 -0.22 -6.20
CA GLN A 322 5.06 -0.03 -4.76
C GLN A 322 6.38 -0.13 -3.97
N SER A 323 7.52 -0.28 -4.64
CA SER A 323 8.86 -0.45 -4.04
C SER A 323 9.09 -1.73 -3.23
N PHE A 324 8.33 -2.79 -3.44
CA PHE A 324 8.67 -4.09 -2.89
C PHE A 324 9.87 -4.70 -3.63
N PRO A 325 10.85 -5.28 -2.92
CA PRO A 325 11.93 -6.02 -3.58
C PRO A 325 11.40 -7.30 -4.26
N ASP A 326 12.14 -7.82 -5.24
CA ASP A 326 11.73 -9.01 -6.00
C ASP A 326 11.80 -10.29 -5.18
N THR A 327 12.61 -10.29 -4.12
CA THR A 327 12.64 -11.36 -3.11
C THR A 327 11.36 -11.45 -2.29
N TYR A 328 10.52 -10.39 -2.31
CA TYR A 328 9.24 -10.36 -1.62
C TYR A 328 8.19 -11.15 -2.41
N ILE A 329 7.70 -12.25 -1.87
CA ILE A 329 6.81 -13.19 -2.57
C ILE A 329 5.38 -13.05 -2.05
N PHE A 330 4.44 -12.76 -2.95
CA PHE A 330 3.01 -12.65 -2.62
C PHE A 330 2.34 -14.02 -2.74
N LYS A 331 1.62 -14.42 -1.69
CA LYS A 331 0.85 -15.67 -1.59
C LYS A 331 -0.63 -15.44 -1.89
N GLY A 332 -1.38 -16.52 -1.92
CA GLY A 332 -2.80 -16.50 -2.26
C GLY A 332 -3.07 -16.38 -3.76
N ASN A 333 -4.35 -16.24 -4.11
CA ASN A 333 -4.78 -16.14 -5.50
C ASN A 333 -4.26 -14.87 -6.17
N ARG A 334 -3.86 -14.98 -7.44
CA ARG A 334 -3.43 -13.80 -8.21
C ARG A 334 -4.56 -12.80 -8.37
N THR A 335 -5.75 -13.29 -8.75
CA THR A 335 -6.98 -12.51 -8.86
C THR A 335 -8.11 -13.26 -8.17
N ASN A 336 -9.08 -12.55 -7.64
CA ASN A 336 -10.24 -13.14 -6.96
C ASN A 336 -11.48 -13.07 -7.83
N MET A 337 -12.32 -14.09 -7.71
CA MET A 337 -13.70 -14.05 -8.13
C MET A 337 -14.55 -13.29 -7.10
N SER A 338 -15.73 -12.80 -7.50
CA SER A 338 -16.57 -11.93 -6.66
C SER A 338 -17.05 -12.56 -5.34
N TRP A 339 -17.00 -13.88 -5.21
CA TRP A 339 -17.36 -14.63 -4.00
C TRP A 339 -16.19 -14.96 -3.08
N GLU A 340 -14.95 -14.75 -3.54
CA GLU A 340 -13.76 -14.99 -2.71
C GLU A 340 -13.57 -13.83 -1.72
N LYS A 341 -13.37 -14.18 -0.46
CA LYS A 341 -13.30 -13.20 0.64
C LYS A 341 -11.88 -12.70 0.89
N ASN A 342 -10.87 -13.54 0.64
CA ASN A 342 -9.47 -13.20 0.92
C ASN A 342 -8.90 -12.28 -0.16
N LEU A 343 -7.89 -11.51 0.21
CA LEU A 343 -7.24 -10.56 -0.70
C LEU A 343 -6.39 -11.28 -1.76
N SER A 344 -6.60 -10.93 -3.03
CA SER A 344 -5.70 -11.35 -4.12
C SER A 344 -4.34 -10.68 -4.01
N GLN A 345 -3.32 -11.22 -4.72
CA GLN A 345 -1.99 -10.59 -4.80
C GLN A 345 -2.08 -9.12 -5.24
N TYR A 346 -2.92 -8.81 -6.23
CA TYR A 346 -3.16 -7.43 -6.67
C TYR A 346 -3.73 -6.54 -5.57
N GLN A 347 -4.70 -7.04 -4.80
CA GLN A 347 -5.30 -6.29 -3.70
C GLN A 347 -4.31 -6.06 -2.56
N GLN A 348 -3.52 -7.06 -2.20
CA GLN A 348 -2.46 -6.96 -1.20
C GLN A 348 -1.47 -5.86 -1.59
N ILE A 349 -0.96 -5.88 -2.82
CA ILE A 349 -0.01 -4.90 -3.34
C ILE A 349 -0.62 -3.49 -3.36
N GLY A 350 -1.83 -3.33 -3.89
CA GLY A 350 -2.47 -2.02 -4.02
C GLY A 350 -2.84 -1.37 -2.69
N ASN A 351 -3.17 -2.19 -1.67
CA ASN A 351 -3.49 -1.72 -0.32
C ASN A 351 -2.25 -1.34 0.49
N ALA A 352 -1.08 -1.88 0.16
CA ALA A 352 0.13 -1.70 0.96
C ALA A 352 0.61 -0.25 1.03
N VAL A 353 1.26 0.08 2.14
CA VAL A 353 2.14 1.24 2.22
C VAL A 353 3.46 0.87 1.53
N PRO A 354 3.98 1.71 0.62
CA PRO A 354 5.25 1.41 -0.05
C PRO A 354 6.42 1.28 0.93
N PRO A 355 7.21 0.19 0.88
CA PRO A 355 8.35 -0.02 1.79
C PRO A 355 9.34 1.15 1.87
N LEU A 356 9.71 1.78 0.76
CA LEU A 356 10.62 2.94 0.78
C LEU A 356 10.03 4.17 1.48
N LEU A 357 8.72 4.41 1.36
CA LEU A 357 8.05 5.47 2.10
C LEU A 357 7.99 5.15 3.59
N ALA A 358 7.66 3.91 3.95
CA ALA A 358 7.68 3.44 5.32
C ALA A 358 9.08 3.53 5.95
N LYS A 359 10.13 3.17 5.19
CA LYS A 359 11.53 3.31 5.60
C LYS A 359 11.90 4.75 5.93
N ALA A 360 11.52 5.70 5.08
CA ALA A 360 11.81 7.13 5.33
C ALA A 360 11.18 7.64 6.63
N ILE A 361 9.97 7.20 6.94
CA ILE A 361 9.29 7.51 8.22
C ILE A 361 10.04 6.86 9.38
N ALA A 362 10.38 5.59 9.25
CA ALA A 362 11.10 4.83 10.27
C ALA A 362 12.48 5.43 10.58
N GLU A 363 13.26 5.79 9.55
CA GLU A 363 14.55 6.47 9.71
C GLU A 363 14.40 7.82 10.42
N THR A 364 13.34 8.57 10.10
CA THR A 364 13.03 9.84 10.78
C THR A 364 12.79 9.61 12.28
N ILE A 365 12.00 8.62 12.64
CA ILE A 365 11.72 8.25 14.03
C ILE A 365 12.99 7.75 14.73
N MET A 366 13.76 6.89 14.08
CA MET A 366 15.03 6.39 14.65
C MET A 366 16.00 7.54 14.94
N ASN A 367 16.12 8.50 14.02
CA ASN A 367 16.97 9.68 14.19
C ASN A 367 16.43 10.63 15.26
N TYR A 368 15.12 10.72 15.40
CA TYR A 368 14.46 11.48 16.47
C TYR A 368 14.89 10.96 17.83
N PHE A 369 14.71 9.67 18.09
CA PHE A 369 15.05 9.05 19.37
C PHE A 369 16.57 8.96 19.67
N LYS A 370 17.43 9.13 18.66
CA LYS A 370 18.88 9.26 18.86
C LYS A 370 19.30 10.68 19.30
N LYS A 371 18.45 11.69 19.05
CA LYS A 371 18.76 13.09 19.33
C LYS A 371 18.21 13.59 20.68
N ILE A 372 17.23 12.91 21.22
CA ILE A 372 16.63 13.20 22.52
C ILE A 372 17.14 12.22 23.59
#